data_134e7bacbd89a3c0ba0d9fa42b5cce68
#
_entry.id   134e7bacbd89a3c0ba0d9fa42b5cce68
#
_cell.length_a   1.000
_cell.length_b   1.000
_cell.length_c   1.000
_cell.angle_alpha   90.00
_cell.angle_beta   90.00
_cell.angle_gamma   90.00
#
_symmetry.space_group_name_H-M   'P 1'
#
loop_
_entity.id
_entity.type
_entity.pdbx_description
1 polymer ?
#
loop_
_entity_poly.entity_id
_entity_poly.type
_entity_poly.pdbx_seq_one_letter_code
_entity_poly.pdbx_strand_id
1 'polypeptide(L)'
;GKTANFIGLMSKACDVGYKLIVVLAGTEEKLRTQTQSRIDEGLLGTDSDKKLLGEFERIGCAKYSDDAFSAVNVTSKSRDFKKDIANTLGLKLNQTQEPIIFVIKKNVTVLKNLNSWIKSLNQTNENGKIDSSLLLIDDEADYASINTNKPENDPTKTNERIVELLSLFSKNSYIGFTATPYANIFIDPDSEDEMGNSNLFPKDYIYCLDSPTNYTGARNIFNDEPSQLLKTIESFDESINDEYSIHNILPISHKKDANFDEVPSTLKEAILEFYLGNTIRDLWGDTKSHRTMMINISRFVNVHEKIRHTVNKYINSLSRSI
;
A
#
# COMPACT_ATOMS: atom_id res chain seq x y z
N GLY A 1 1.15 10.39 -6.07
CA GLY A 1 0.23 9.46 -5.43
C GLY A 1 0.37 9.44 -3.90
N LYS A 2 -0.38 8.60 -3.18
CA LYS A 2 -0.43 8.50 -1.71
C LYS A 2 0.97 8.53 -1.06
N THR A 3 1.89 7.69 -1.53
CA THR A 3 3.24 7.56 -0.94
C THR A 3 4.03 8.86 -0.95
N ALA A 4 4.00 9.62 -2.05
CA ALA A 4 4.71 10.90 -2.12
C ALA A 4 4.15 11.91 -1.12
N ASN A 5 2.82 11.90 -0.90
CA ASN A 5 2.18 12.78 0.06
C ASN A 5 2.60 12.44 1.50
N PHE A 6 2.57 11.17 1.89
CA PHE A 6 2.98 10.85 3.26
C PHE A 6 4.49 11.00 3.48
N ILE A 7 5.35 10.81 2.48
CA ILE A 7 6.78 11.14 2.58
C ILE A 7 6.96 12.65 2.83
N GLY A 8 6.26 13.51 2.09
CA GLY A 8 6.28 14.95 2.35
C GLY A 8 5.76 15.32 3.73
N LEU A 9 4.74 14.62 4.22
CA LEU A 9 4.24 14.78 5.59
C LEU A 9 5.28 14.35 6.64
N MET A 10 5.94 13.20 6.41
CA MET A 10 7.03 12.72 7.29
C MET A 10 8.17 13.76 7.37
N SER A 11 8.58 14.32 6.24
CA SER A 11 9.61 15.39 6.22
C SER A 11 9.19 16.57 7.08
N LYS A 12 7.98 17.08 6.91
CA LYS A 12 7.45 18.19 7.73
C LYS A 12 7.32 17.82 9.21
N ALA A 13 6.94 16.58 9.52
CA ALA A 13 6.89 16.11 10.91
C ALA A 13 8.27 16.07 11.56
N CYS A 14 9.30 15.67 10.81
CA CYS A 14 10.68 15.71 11.27
C CYS A 14 11.12 17.17 11.55
N ASP A 15 10.79 18.10 10.65
CA ASP A 15 11.15 19.52 10.80
C ASP A 15 10.52 20.16 12.06
N VAL A 16 9.32 19.76 12.44
CA VAL A 16 8.64 20.24 13.65
C VAL A 16 8.93 19.39 14.89
N GLY A 17 9.85 18.42 14.81
CA GLY A 17 10.39 17.71 15.95
C GLY A 17 9.65 16.45 16.38
N TYR A 18 8.87 15.81 15.51
CA TYR A 18 8.35 14.47 15.82
C TYR A 18 9.52 13.50 16.03
N LYS A 19 9.47 12.77 17.15
CA LYS A 19 10.54 11.86 17.56
C LYS A 19 10.36 10.43 17.08
N LEU A 20 9.12 10.00 16.89
CA LEU A 20 8.81 8.67 16.42
C LEU A 20 7.83 8.75 15.25
N ILE A 21 8.21 8.11 14.16
CA ILE A 21 7.35 7.95 12.98
C ILE A 21 7.20 6.45 12.70
N VAL A 22 5.97 5.98 12.71
CA VAL A 22 5.64 4.59 12.40
C VAL A 22 4.76 4.57 11.16
N VAL A 23 5.17 3.82 10.14
CA VAL A 23 4.41 3.61 8.90
C VAL A 23 3.92 2.16 8.86
N LEU A 24 2.61 1.99 8.88
CA LEU A 24 1.94 0.72 8.69
C LEU A 24 1.72 0.50 7.19
N ALA A 25 2.53 -0.35 6.58
CA ALA A 25 2.62 -0.50 5.12
C ALA A 25 1.81 -1.69 4.57
N GLY A 26 0.56 -1.84 5.01
CA GLY A 26 -0.30 -2.95 4.62
C GLY A 26 0.06 -4.27 5.30
N THR A 27 -0.54 -5.38 4.87
CA THR A 27 -0.38 -6.71 5.50
C THR A 27 0.68 -7.58 4.83
N GLU A 28 1.05 -7.26 3.58
CA GLU A 28 1.97 -8.06 2.79
C GLU A 28 3.41 -7.54 2.84
N GLU A 29 4.38 -8.48 2.85
CA GLU A 29 5.81 -8.13 2.87
C GLU A 29 6.23 -7.33 1.64
N LYS A 30 5.69 -7.64 0.46
CA LYS A 30 6.01 -6.92 -0.78
C LYS A 30 5.62 -5.44 -0.70
N LEU A 31 4.45 -5.13 -0.12
CA LEU A 31 4.00 -3.76 0.08
C LEU A 31 4.89 -3.02 1.07
N ARG A 32 5.26 -3.68 2.17
CA ARG A 32 6.19 -3.13 3.16
C ARG A 32 7.55 -2.80 2.54
N THR A 33 8.15 -3.76 1.84
CA THR A 33 9.43 -3.58 1.14
C THR A 33 9.37 -2.43 0.13
N GLN A 34 8.29 -2.33 -0.64
CA GLN A 34 8.10 -1.25 -1.60
C GLN A 34 7.99 0.12 -0.90
N THR A 35 7.24 0.19 0.20
CA THR A 35 7.09 1.41 1.00
C THR A 35 8.41 1.81 1.63
N GLN A 36 9.17 0.85 2.19
CA GLN A 36 10.51 1.09 2.72
C GLN A 36 11.43 1.68 1.63
N SER A 37 11.49 1.05 0.45
CA SER A 37 12.32 1.54 -0.66
C SER A 37 11.98 2.99 -1.05
N ARG A 38 10.71 3.34 -1.09
CA ARG A 38 10.27 4.70 -1.41
C ARG A 38 10.62 5.71 -0.31
N ILE A 39 10.59 5.30 0.95
CA ILE A 39 11.03 6.13 2.08
C ILE A 39 12.55 6.26 2.07
N ASP A 40 13.29 5.21 1.77
CA ASP A 40 14.74 5.24 1.59
C ASP A 40 15.14 6.27 0.52
N GLU A 41 14.46 6.25 -0.63
CA GLU A 41 14.74 7.16 -1.74
C GLU A 41 14.23 8.59 -1.49
N GLY A 42 13.03 8.74 -0.93
CA GLY A 42 12.35 10.02 -0.84
C GLY A 42 12.60 10.82 0.42
N LEU A 43 13.05 10.18 1.50
CA LEU A 43 13.26 10.81 2.80
C LEU A 43 14.66 10.53 3.35
N LEU A 44 15.05 9.27 3.49
CA LEU A 44 16.30 8.89 4.15
C LEU A 44 17.54 9.15 3.28
N GLY A 45 17.39 9.11 1.98
CA GLY A 45 18.49 9.29 1.03
C GLY A 45 19.57 8.20 1.08
N THR A 46 19.30 7.10 1.80
CA THR A 46 20.25 5.98 1.97
C THR A 46 19.54 4.65 1.85
N ASP A 47 20.24 3.64 1.34
CA ASP A 47 19.76 2.28 1.32
C ASP A 47 19.73 1.69 2.74
N SER A 48 18.53 1.35 3.22
CA SER A 48 18.34 0.87 4.59
C SER A 48 19.02 -0.46 4.88
N ASP A 49 19.11 -1.37 3.90
CA ASP A 49 19.82 -2.65 4.09
C ASP A 49 21.33 -2.44 4.20
N LYS A 50 21.93 -1.59 3.35
CA LYS A 50 23.34 -1.25 3.38
C LYS A 50 23.71 -0.51 4.66
N LYS A 51 22.87 0.44 5.08
CA LYS A 51 23.08 1.19 6.32
C LYS A 51 23.15 0.27 7.55
N LEU A 52 22.32 -0.78 7.61
CA LEU A 52 22.38 -1.79 8.69
C LEU A 52 23.67 -2.62 8.67
N LEU A 53 24.35 -2.71 7.54
CA LEU A 53 25.64 -3.38 7.39
C LEU A 53 26.83 -2.42 7.64
N GLY A 54 26.56 -1.15 7.97
CA GLY A 54 27.58 -0.13 8.14
C GLY A 54 28.08 0.47 6.82
N GLU A 55 27.44 0.17 5.71
CA GLU A 55 27.74 0.73 4.39
C GLU A 55 26.86 1.94 4.15
N PHE A 56 27.43 3.00 3.56
CA PHE A 56 26.71 4.21 3.23
C PHE A 56 26.68 4.43 1.71
N GLU A 57 25.49 4.40 1.13
CA GLU A 57 25.28 4.76 -0.28
C GLU A 57 24.19 5.83 -0.36
N ARG A 58 24.49 6.95 -1.04
CA ARG A 58 23.51 8.00 -1.32
C ARG A 58 22.57 7.55 -2.45
N ILE A 59 21.29 7.53 -2.15
CA ILE A 59 20.23 7.24 -3.13
C ILE A 59 19.16 8.34 -3.11
N GLY A 60 18.33 8.36 -4.14
CA GLY A 60 17.16 9.23 -4.21
C GLY A 60 17.45 10.70 -3.89
N CYS A 61 16.76 11.27 -2.90
CA CYS A 61 16.86 12.68 -2.52
C CYS A 61 18.28 13.12 -2.11
N ALA A 62 19.07 12.27 -1.47
CA ALA A 62 20.42 12.60 -1.04
C ALA A 62 21.44 12.75 -2.21
N LYS A 63 21.06 12.38 -3.43
CA LYS A 63 21.88 12.67 -4.64
C LYS A 63 21.82 14.14 -5.06
N TYR A 64 20.82 14.87 -4.59
CA TYR A 64 20.54 16.25 -4.98
C TYR A 64 20.81 17.27 -3.87
N SER A 65 21.18 16.83 -2.67
CA SER A 65 21.49 17.69 -1.53
C SER A 65 22.72 17.18 -0.80
N ASP A 66 23.60 18.10 -0.40
CA ASP A 66 24.75 17.78 0.45
C ASP A 66 24.34 17.69 1.94
N ASP A 67 23.22 18.29 2.31
CA ASP A 67 22.64 18.20 3.66
C ASP A 67 21.90 16.86 3.79
N ALA A 68 22.59 15.86 4.33
CA ALA A 68 21.99 14.56 4.58
C ALA A 68 21.01 14.66 5.75
N PHE A 69 19.71 14.38 5.49
CA PHE A 69 18.73 14.17 6.55
C PHE A 69 19.17 12.96 7.40
N SER A 70 19.33 13.19 8.70
CA SER A 70 19.70 12.14 9.63
C SER A 70 18.46 11.62 10.35
N ALA A 71 18.17 10.33 10.18
CA ALA A 71 17.15 9.61 10.94
C ALA A 71 17.67 8.23 11.33
N VAL A 72 17.22 7.76 12.47
CA VAL A 72 17.47 6.38 12.90
C VAL A 72 16.42 5.48 12.25
N ASN A 73 16.84 4.65 11.31
CA ASN A 73 15.98 3.65 10.71
C ASN A 73 16.22 2.28 11.35
N VAL A 74 15.16 1.69 11.91
CA VAL A 74 15.23 0.40 12.63
C VAL A 74 14.78 -0.76 11.74
N THR A 75 13.99 -0.47 10.72
CA THR A 75 13.54 -1.43 9.70
C THR A 75 14.31 -1.24 8.40
N SER A 76 14.31 -2.23 7.52
CA SER A 76 14.94 -2.14 6.21
C SER A 76 14.11 -2.85 5.14
N LYS A 77 14.52 -2.76 3.87
CA LYS A 77 13.83 -3.44 2.78
C LYS A 77 13.72 -4.95 3.03
N SER A 78 14.77 -5.57 3.56
CA SER A 78 14.80 -7.01 3.85
C SER A 78 14.30 -7.37 5.25
N ARG A 79 14.12 -6.40 6.16
CA ARG A 79 13.82 -6.65 7.58
C ARG A 79 12.67 -5.81 8.09
N ASP A 80 11.62 -6.50 8.51
CA ASP A 80 10.57 -5.92 9.36
C ASP A 80 11.06 -5.77 10.81
N PHE A 81 10.28 -5.13 11.67
CA PHE A 81 10.64 -4.93 13.06
C PHE A 81 10.88 -6.26 13.80
N LYS A 82 12.05 -6.37 14.45
CA LYS A 82 12.39 -7.45 15.37
C LYS A 82 12.95 -6.85 16.65
N LYS A 83 12.37 -7.28 17.79
CA LYS A 83 12.74 -6.77 19.12
C LYS A 83 14.23 -6.93 19.46
N ASP A 84 14.83 -8.05 19.07
CA ASP A 84 16.23 -8.36 19.36
C ASP A 84 17.18 -7.37 18.67
N ILE A 85 16.87 -7.00 17.41
CA ILE A 85 17.66 -6.01 16.66
C ILE A 85 17.49 -4.62 17.26
N ALA A 86 16.27 -4.25 17.62
CA ALA A 86 15.99 -2.96 18.22
C ALA A 86 16.66 -2.80 19.59
N ASN A 87 16.76 -3.87 20.38
CA ASN A 87 17.47 -3.88 21.66
C ASN A 87 18.97 -3.65 21.49
N THR A 88 19.60 -4.19 20.45
CA THR A 88 21.04 -3.98 20.20
C THR A 88 21.39 -2.53 19.85
N LEU A 89 20.41 -1.78 19.32
CA LEU A 89 20.60 -0.35 18.99
C LEU A 89 20.54 0.55 20.24
N GLY A 90 20.05 0.07 21.39
CA GLY A 90 19.99 0.81 22.63
C GLY A 90 19.19 2.11 22.58
N LEU A 91 18.26 2.22 21.65
CA LEU A 91 17.55 3.46 21.32
C LEU A 91 16.56 3.83 22.42
N LYS A 92 16.67 5.06 22.93
CA LYS A 92 15.67 5.70 23.80
C LYS A 92 15.16 6.96 23.15
N LEU A 93 13.84 7.12 23.07
CA LEU A 93 13.19 8.26 22.39
C LEU A 93 13.64 9.61 22.96
N ASN A 94 13.87 9.68 24.27
CA ASN A 94 14.27 10.91 24.95
C ASN A 94 15.77 11.24 24.86
N GLN A 95 16.58 10.32 24.33
CA GLN A 95 18.03 10.49 24.22
C GLN A 95 18.53 10.71 22.79
N THR A 96 17.70 10.39 21.80
CA THR A 96 18.00 10.64 20.38
C THR A 96 17.55 12.03 19.97
N GLN A 97 18.44 12.78 19.33
CA GLN A 97 18.07 14.06 18.70
C GLN A 97 17.35 13.82 17.37
N GLU A 98 17.70 12.75 16.69
CA GLU A 98 17.16 12.36 15.39
C GLU A 98 15.81 11.63 15.53
N PRO A 99 14.88 11.79 14.57
CA PRO A 99 13.67 11.01 14.53
C PRO A 99 13.95 9.52 14.26
N ILE A 100 13.18 8.66 14.90
CA ILE A 100 13.24 7.21 14.70
C ILE A 100 12.11 6.81 13.78
N ILE A 101 12.41 6.07 12.71
CA ILE A 101 11.46 5.68 11.67
C ILE A 101 11.31 4.15 11.62
N PHE A 102 10.07 3.69 11.63
CA PHE A 102 9.69 2.30 11.44
C PHE A 102 8.78 2.15 10.23
N VAL A 103 9.07 1.18 9.37
CA VAL A 103 8.17 0.75 8.30
C VAL A 103 7.83 -0.72 8.53
N ILE A 104 6.64 -0.97 9.03
CA ILE A 104 6.22 -2.30 9.52
C ILE A 104 4.96 -2.79 8.81
N LYS A 105 4.78 -4.10 8.83
CA LYS A 105 3.50 -4.70 8.42
C LYS A 105 2.39 -4.48 9.45
N LYS A 106 1.16 -4.38 8.98
CA LYS A 106 -0.03 -4.48 9.82
C LYS A 106 -0.22 -5.93 10.29
N ASN A 107 0.59 -6.33 11.23
CA ASN A 107 0.56 -7.69 11.79
C ASN A 107 0.51 -7.62 13.31
N VAL A 108 -0.41 -8.38 13.91
CA VAL A 108 -0.64 -8.39 15.36
C VAL A 108 0.63 -8.66 16.15
N THR A 109 1.45 -9.62 15.70
CA THR A 109 2.70 -9.99 16.38
C THR A 109 3.73 -8.87 16.28
N VAL A 110 3.90 -8.25 15.11
CA VAL A 110 4.84 -7.14 14.89
C VAL A 110 4.44 -5.95 15.75
N LEU A 111 3.16 -5.56 15.73
CA LEU A 111 2.63 -4.46 16.55
C LEU A 111 2.80 -4.74 18.05
N LYS A 112 2.46 -5.94 18.52
CA LYS A 112 2.64 -6.35 19.91
C LYS A 112 4.10 -6.23 20.35
N ASN A 113 5.02 -6.70 19.51
CA ASN A 113 6.46 -6.62 19.79
C ASN A 113 6.95 -5.18 19.82
N LEU A 114 6.49 -4.33 18.90
CA LEU A 114 6.80 -2.91 18.87
C LEU A 114 6.27 -2.21 20.14
N ASN A 115 4.99 -2.40 20.49
CA ASN A 115 4.40 -1.82 21.70
C ASN A 115 5.17 -2.23 22.95
N SER A 116 5.49 -3.51 23.09
CA SER A 116 6.25 -4.02 24.23
C SER A 116 7.67 -3.44 24.29
N TRP A 117 8.32 -3.28 23.15
CA TRP A 117 9.66 -2.69 23.07
C TRP A 117 9.62 -1.20 23.45
N ILE A 118 8.68 -0.43 22.92
CA ILE A 118 8.51 0.99 23.24
C ILE A 118 8.26 1.16 24.74
N LYS A 119 7.38 0.37 25.34
CA LYS A 119 7.11 0.39 26.79
C LYS A 119 8.36 0.10 27.63
N SER A 120 9.19 -0.85 27.20
CA SER A 120 10.36 -1.29 27.98
C SER A 120 11.51 -0.29 28.01
N LEU A 121 11.60 0.60 27.02
CA LEU A 121 12.75 1.50 26.88
C LEU A 121 12.50 2.94 27.32
N ASN A 122 11.25 3.31 27.52
CA ASN A 122 10.89 4.70 27.77
C ASN A 122 10.25 4.85 29.14
N GLN A 123 10.68 5.90 29.85
CA GLN A 123 10.03 6.31 31.08
C GLN A 123 8.67 6.94 30.75
N THR A 124 7.68 6.63 31.54
CA THR A 124 6.36 7.24 31.46
C THR A 124 6.25 8.42 32.43
N ASN A 125 5.42 9.39 32.07
CA ASN A 125 5.04 10.50 32.94
C ASN A 125 4.07 10.01 34.06
N GLU A 126 3.62 10.92 34.90
CA GLU A 126 2.68 10.64 36.01
C GLU A 126 1.38 9.99 35.53
N ASN A 127 0.98 10.21 34.29
CA ASN A 127 -0.20 9.61 33.68
C ASN A 127 0.08 8.26 32.97
N GLY A 128 1.27 7.69 33.15
CA GLY A 128 1.66 6.43 32.52
C GLY A 128 1.95 6.52 31.02
N LYS A 129 2.08 7.74 30.46
CA LYS A 129 2.31 7.98 29.03
C LYS A 129 3.75 8.43 28.77
N ILE A 130 4.27 8.10 27.60
CA ILE A 130 5.59 8.54 27.12
C ILE A 130 5.47 10.00 26.69
N ASP A 131 6.29 10.88 27.28
CA ASP A 131 6.33 12.30 26.91
C ASP A 131 7.21 12.51 25.66
N SER A 132 6.69 12.06 24.53
CA SER A 132 7.31 12.23 23.21
C SER A 132 6.19 12.30 22.16
N SER A 133 6.53 12.70 20.94
CA SER A 133 5.59 12.80 19.83
C SER A 133 5.66 11.60 18.90
N LEU A 134 4.49 11.01 18.62
CA LEU A 134 4.30 9.92 17.67
C LEU A 134 3.52 10.42 16.46
N LEU A 135 4.04 10.18 15.26
CA LEU A 135 3.26 10.18 14.03
C LEU A 135 3.06 8.75 13.55
N LEU A 136 1.80 8.30 13.49
CA LEU A 136 1.41 7.01 12.94
C LEU A 136 0.75 7.21 11.59
N ILE A 137 1.40 6.74 10.54
CA ILE A 137 0.87 6.74 9.17
C ILE A 137 0.37 5.34 8.86
N ASP A 138 -0.88 5.24 8.45
CA ASP A 138 -1.54 3.98 8.14
C ASP A 138 -1.88 3.94 6.65
N ASP A 139 -1.06 3.25 5.85
CA ASP A 139 -1.33 3.03 4.43
C ASP A 139 -2.32 1.87 4.26
N GLU A 140 -3.28 2.02 3.36
CA GLU A 140 -4.46 1.16 3.22
C GLU A 140 -5.26 1.07 4.54
N ALA A 141 -5.62 2.24 5.08
CA ALA A 141 -6.27 2.36 6.39
C ALA A 141 -7.70 1.76 6.45
N ASP A 142 -8.33 1.54 5.30
CA ASP A 142 -9.59 0.82 5.15
C ASP A 142 -9.44 -0.71 5.32
N TYR A 143 -8.22 -1.23 5.35
CA TYR A 143 -7.95 -2.66 5.45
C TYR A 143 -7.17 -3.02 6.71
N ALA A 144 -7.68 -3.97 7.48
CA ALA A 144 -7.12 -4.54 8.72
C ALA A 144 -6.95 -3.58 9.91
N SER A 145 -7.06 -2.26 9.73
CA SER A 145 -6.97 -1.28 10.82
C SER A 145 -8.31 -1.01 11.48
N ILE A 146 -9.40 -1.18 10.73
CA ILE A 146 -10.75 -0.92 11.19
C ILE A 146 -11.24 -2.08 12.06
N ASN A 147 -11.96 -1.75 13.11
CA ASN A 147 -12.71 -2.75 13.86
C ASN A 147 -13.92 -3.20 13.05
N THR A 148 -13.88 -4.44 12.55
CA THR A 148 -14.98 -5.06 11.79
C THR A 148 -15.87 -5.93 12.66
N ASN A 149 -15.60 -6.07 13.94
CA ASN A 149 -16.43 -6.79 14.88
C ASN A 149 -17.66 -5.94 15.26
N LYS A 150 -18.71 -6.61 15.67
CA LYS A 150 -19.89 -5.91 16.20
C LYS A 150 -19.54 -5.16 17.48
N PRO A 151 -20.25 -4.07 17.81
CA PRO A 151 -19.98 -3.28 19.02
C PRO A 151 -19.97 -4.10 20.33
N GLU A 152 -20.72 -5.22 20.37
CA GLU A 152 -20.79 -6.08 21.55
C GLU A 152 -19.61 -7.05 21.66
N ASN A 153 -18.71 -7.11 20.68
CA ASN A 153 -17.56 -7.98 20.66
C ASN A 153 -16.27 -7.18 20.80
N ASP A 154 -15.21 -7.83 21.30
CA ASP A 154 -13.88 -7.25 21.36
C ASP A 154 -13.43 -6.72 19.98
N PRO A 155 -12.68 -5.62 19.94
CA PRO A 155 -12.08 -5.10 18.72
C PRO A 155 -11.23 -6.14 18.00
N THR A 156 -11.06 -5.97 16.70
CA THR A 156 -10.08 -6.80 15.97
C THR A 156 -8.70 -6.61 16.58
N LYS A 157 -7.94 -7.70 16.72
CA LYS A 157 -6.62 -7.68 17.37
C LYS A 157 -5.65 -6.69 16.76
N THR A 158 -5.77 -6.40 15.46
CA THR A 158 -4.92 -5.40 14.79
C THR A 158 -5.32 -3.99 15.21
N ASN A 159 -6.61 -3.67 15.21
CA ASN A 159 -7.15 -2.40 15.69
C ASN A 159 -6.73 -2.15 17.14
N GLU A 160 -6.97 -3.10 18.03
CA GLU A 160 -6.54 -3.06 19.43
C GLU A 160 -5.06 -2.68 19.59
N ARG A 161 -4.16 -3.30 18.81
CA ARG A 161 -2.71 -3.01 18.89
C ARG A 161 -2.34 -1.63 18.35
N ILE A 162 -3.07 -1.11 17.37
CA ILE A 162 -2.88 0.25 16.85
C ILE A 162 -3.33 1.28 17.90
N VAL A 163 -4.52 1.09 18.47
CA VAL A 163 -5.05 1.95 19.55
C VAL A 163 -4.12 1.91 20.76
N GLU A 164 -3.64 0.73 21.16
CA GLU A 164 -2.65 0.57 22.22
C GLU A 164 -1.39 1.42 21.92
N LEU A 165 -0.84 1.34 20.69
CA LEU A 165 0.35 2.11 20.31
C LEU A 165 0.11 3.62 20.48
N LEU A 166 -1.01 4.13 19.99
CA LEU A 166 -1.38 5.54 20.11
C LEU A 166 -1.52 5.97 21.58
N SER A 167 -2.14 5.12 22.41
CA SER A 167 -2.38 5.40 23.84
C SER A 167 -1.10 5.50 24.67
N LEU A 168 0.03 4.93 24.20
CA LEU A 168 1.31 5.00 24.90
C LEU A 168 1.90 6.43 24.99
N PHE A 169 1.48 7.31 24.08
CA PHE A 169 2.10 8.63 23.94
C PHE A 169 1.17 9.75 24.44
N SER A 170 1.77 10.77 25.07
CA SER A 170 1.05 11.98 25.47
C SER A 170 0.65 12.83 24.25
N LYS A 171 1.48 12.79 23.21
CA LYS A 171 1.26 13.50 21.94
C LYS A 171 1.35 12.50 20.80
N ASN A 172 0.22 12.29 20.12
CA ASN A 172 0.18 11.40 18.97
C ASN A 172 -0.69 11.99 17.86
N SER A 173 -0.34 11.64 16.63
CA SER A 173 -1.14 11.92 15.43
C SER A 173 -1.29 10.63 14.64
N TYR A 174 -2.51 10.30 14.28
CA TYR A 174 -2.85 9.18 13.40
C TYR A 174 -3.39 9.71 12.08
N ILE A 175 -2.81 9.26 10.97
CA ILE A 175 -3.22 9.66 9.63
C ILE A 175 -3.37 8.43 8.76
N GLY A 176 -4.62 8.13 8.39
CA GLY A 176 -4.95 7.06 7.45
C GLY A 176 -4.88 7.52 6.00
N PHE A 177 -4.22 6.74 5.16
CA PHE A 177 -4.24 6.88 3.71
C PHE A 177 -5.00 5.72 3.08
N THR A 178 -6.01 6.01 2.29
CA THR A 178 -6.80 4.99 1.59
C THR A 178 -7.26 5.49 0.22
N ALA A 179 -7.56 4.57 -0.69
CA ALA A 179 -8.27 4.86 -1.93
C ALA A 179 -9.79 4.74 -1.75
N THR A 180 -10.26 4.08 -0.68
CA THR A 180 -11.65 3.73 -0.41
C THR A 180 -12.04 4.10 1.03
N PRO A 181 -12.28 5.40 1.34
CA PRO A 181 -12.46 5.88 2.70
C PRO A 181 -13.79 5.47 3.35
N TYR A 182 -14.66 4.78 2.62
CA TYR A 182 -16.02 4.47 3.09
C TYR A 182 -16.04 3.75 4.43
N ALA A 183 -15.20 2.74 4.59
CA ALA A 183 -15.14 1.97 5.83
C ALA A 183 -14.68 2.80 7.04
N ASN A 184 -13.82 3.80 6.81
CA ASN A 184 -13.35 4.71 7.86
C ASN A 184 -14.41 5.75 8.25
N ILE A 185 -15.23 6.20 7.29
CA ILE A 185 -16.31 7.19 7.51
C ILE A 185 -17.45 6.59 8.33
N PHE A 186 -17.71 5.29 8.20
CA PHE A 186 -18.78 4.59 8.91
C PHE A 186 -18.37 4.06 10.30
N ILE A 187 -17.16 4.36 10.78
CA ILE A 187 -16.79 4.10 12.16
C ILE A 187 -17.65 5.03 13.05
N ASP A 188 -18.22 4.51 14.11
CA ASP A 188 -18.95 5.31 15.09
C ASP A 188 -17.95 6.25 15.81
N PRO A 189 -18.12 7.58 15.69
CA PRO A 189 -17.20 8.56 16.28
C PRO A 189 -17.22 8.53 17.82
N ASP A 190 -18.30 8.08 18.42
CA ASP A 190 -18.50 8.02 19.86
C ASP A 190 -18.14 6.65 20.46
N SER A 191 -17.71 5.69 19.62
CA SER A 191 -17.31 4.37 20.11
C SER A 191 -15.96 4.45 20.83
N GLU A 192 -15.95 4.01 22.06
CA GLU A 192 -14.76 3.82 22.88
C GLU A 192 -14.56 2.33 23.16
N ASP A 193 -13.29 1.91 23.34
CA ASP A 193 -13.03 0.57 23.84
C ASP A 193 -13.30 0.47 25.35
N GLU A 194 -13.22 -0.74 25.93
CA GLU A 194 -13.41 -0.97 27.37
C GLU A 194 -12.45 -0.17 28.27
N MET A 195 -11.36 0.37 27.70
CA MET A 195 -10.37 1.21 28.39
C MET A 195 -10.60 2.71 28.15
N GLY A 196 -11.68 3.11 27.46
CA GLY A 196 -11.97 4.51 27.15
C GLY A 196 -11.09 5.11 26.04
N ASN A 197 -10.44 4.27 25.22
CA ASN A 197 -9.71 4.76 24.08
C ASN A 197 -10.64 4.95 22.89
N SER A 198 -10.57 6.11 22.26
CA SER A 198 -11.38 6.39 21.08
C SER A 198 -10.94 5.52 19.90
N ASN A 199 -11.92 5.06 19.12
CA ASN A 199 -11.70 4.31 17.90
C ASN A 199 -10.94 5.16 16.83
N LEU A 200 -10.46 4.52 15.78
CA LEU A 200 -9.70 5.16 14.69
C LEU A 200 -10.58 5.96 13.70
N PHE A 201 -11.65 6.58 14.20
CA PHE A 201 -12.47 7.49 13.39
C PHE A 201 -11.66 8.74 13.03
N PRO A 202 -11.71 9.24 11.77
CA PRO A 202 -11.01 10.45 11.35
C PRO A 202 -11.71 11.71 11.89
N LYS A 203 -11.42 12.08 13.14
CA LYS A 203 -12.11 13.16 13.88
C LYS A 203 -11.81 14.55 13.35
N ASP A 204 -10.57 14.80 12.91
CA ASP A 204 -10.11 16.16 12.63
C ASP A 204 -10.38 16.57 11.18
N TYR A 205 -10.14 15.68 10.22
CA TYR A 205 -10.38 15.97 8.79
C TYR A 205 -10.42 14.70 7.93
N ILE A 206 -11.08 14.85 6.79
CA ILE A 206 -10.98 13.93 5.65
C ILE A 206 -10.60 14.80 4.44
N TYR A 207 -9.47 14.49 3.82
CA TYR A 207 -8.96 15.26 2.69
C TYR A 207 -8.81 14.39 1.45
N CYS A 208 -9.43 14.82 0.35
CA CYS A 208 -9.29 14.17 -0.94
C CYS A 208 -8.11 14.78 -1.70
N LEU A 209 -7.09 14.00 -1.97
CA LEU A 209 -5.94 14.44 -2.76
C LEU A 209 -6.36 14.72 -4.20
N ASP A 210 -5.93 15.87 -4.73
CA ASP A 210 -6.13 16.19 -6.13
C ASP A 210 -5.41 15.21 -7.05
N SER A 211 -6.06 14.88 -8.17
CA SER A 211 -5.42 14.04 -9.18
C SER A 211 -4.30 14.80 -9.88
N PRO A 212 -3.12 14.22 -10.08
CA PRO A 212 -2.08 14.82 -10.90
C PRO A 212 -2.59 15.13 -12.32
N THR A 213 -2.11 16.21 -12.92
CA THR A 213 -2.56 16.67 -14.26
C THR A 213 -2.24 15.67 -15.37
N ASN A 214 -1.23 14.82 -15.17
CA ASN A 214 -0.81 13.77 -16.12
C ASN A 214 -1.39 12.38 -15.78
N TYR A 215 -2.40 12.31 -14.90
CA TYR A 215 -3.00 11.05 -14.48
C TYR A 215 -4.35 10.83 -15.18
N THR A 216 -4.45 9.75 -15.93
CA THR A 216 -5.71 9.28 -16.51
C THR A 216 -6.42 8.41 -15.48
N GLY A 217 -7.36 8.98 -14.75
CA GLY A 217 -8.11 8.31 -13.69
C GLY A 217 -9.55 7.97 -14.08
N ALA A 218 -10.31 7.49 -13.11
CA ALA A 218 -11.70 7.07 -13.30
C ALA A 218 -12.57 8.18 -13.94
N ARG A 219 -12.35 9.45 -13.57
CA ARG A 219 -13.08 10.57 -14.17
C ARG A 219 -12.87 10.68 -15.67
N ASN A 220 -11.64 10.42 -16.17
CA ASN A 220 -11.34 10.46 -17.60
C ASN A 220 -11.86 9.24 -18.34
N ILE A 221 -12.04 8.10 -17.64
CA ILE A 221 -12.46 6.84 -18.23
C ILE A 221 -13.98 6.69 -18.23
N PHE A 222 -14.66 7.10 -17.15
CA PHE A 222 -16.06 6.83 -16.88
C PHE A 222 -16.96 8.07 -16.84
N ASN A 223 -16.49 9.23 -17.37
CA ASN A 223 -17.35 10.43 -17.46
C ASN A 223 -18.54 10.19 -18.40
N ASP A 224 -19.57 11.05 -18.24
CA ASP A 224 -20.90 10.97 -18.89
C ASP A 224 -20.87 10.97 -20.42
N GLU A 225 -19.80 11.39 -21.06
CA GLU A 225 -19.56 11.23 -22.49
C GLU A 225 -18.93 9.85 -22.75
N PRO A 226 -19.31 9.14 -23.85
CA PRO A 226 -18.74 7.85 -24.16
C PRO A 226 -17.21 7.97 -24.29
N SER A 227 -16.52 7.50 -23.28
CA SER A 227 -15.07 7.56 -23.24
C SER A 227 -14.49 6.69 -24.35
N GLN A 228 -13.64 7.26 -25.19
CA GLN A 228 -12.89 6.49 -26.20
C GLN A 228 -11.92 5.46 -25.56
N LEU A 229 -11.69 5.59 -24.23
CA LEU A 229 -10.83 4.71 -23.46
C LEU A 229 -11.57 3.49 -22.88
N LEU A 230 -12.90 3.49 -22.93
CA LEU A 230 -13.73 2.40 -22.42
C LEU A 230 -14.34 1.65 -23.60
N LYS A 231 -13.97 0.38 -23.73
CA LYS A 231 -14.57 -0.53 -24.70
C LYS A 231 -15.43 -1.55 -23.95
N THR A 232 -16.74 -1.47 -24.12
CA THR A 232 -17.66 -2.44 -23.53
C THR A 232 -17.65 -3.72 -24.38
N ILE A 233 -17.57 -4.87 -23.72
CA ILE A 233 -17.74 -6.17 -24.38
C ILE A 233 -19.24 -6.42 -24.50
N GLU A 234 -19.79 -6.20 -25.68
CA GLU A 234 -21.22 -6.42 -26.00
C GLU A 234 -21.56 -7.90 -26.15
N SER A 235 -21.47 -8.65 -25.08
CA SER A 235 -21.72 -10.08 -25.14
C SER A 235 -22.97 -10.53 -24.35
N PHE A 236 -23.88 -9.62 -24.08
CA PHE A 236 -25.18 -9.97 -23.48
C PHE A 236 -26.29 -10.25 -24.51
N ASP A 237 -25.98 -10.16 -25.81
CA ASP A 237 -26.93 -10.53 -26.84
C ASP A 237 -26.88 -12.05 -27.04
N GLU A 238 -27.84 -12.74 -26.42
CA GLU A 238 -28.03 -14.19 -26.57
C GLU A 238 -28.25 -14.62 -28.06
N SER A 239 -28.46 -13.64 -28.96
CA SER A 239 -28.60 -13.87 -30.40
C SER A 239 -27.26 -14.02 -31.12
N ILE A 240 -26.16 -13.57 -30.55
CA ILE A 240 -24.81 -13.77 -31.09
C ILE A 240 -24.25 -15.09 -30.55
N ASN A 241 -24.47 -16.13 -31.33
CA ASN A 241 -23.96 -17.48 -31.07
C ASN A 241 -22.44 -17.53 -31.37
N ASP A 242 -21.67 -16.67 -30.72
CA ASP A 242 -20.20 -16.67 -30.82
C ASP A 242 -19.65 -17.70 -29.84
N GLU A 243 -19.22 -18.83 -30.36
CA GLU A 243 -18.56 -19.92 -29.62
C GLU A 243 -17.34 -19.42 -28.82
N TYR A 244 -16.72 -18.36 -29.28
CA TYR A 244 -15.53 -17.73 -28.65
C TYR A 244 -15.87 -16.56 -27.73
N SER A 245 -17.14 -16.37 -27.37
CA SER A 245 -17.56 -15.41 -26.39
C SER A 245 -17.01 -15.77 -25.00
N ILE A 246 -16.61 -14.73 -24.20
CA ILE A 246 -16.15 -14.94 -22.83
C ILE A 246 -17.20 -15.68 -21.98
N HIS A 247 -18.48 -15.51 -22.21
CA HIS A 247 -19.56 -16.16 -21.46
C HIS A 247 -19.62 -17.66 -21.72
N ASN A 248 -19.28 -18.10 -22.91
CA ASN A 248 -19.22 -19.52 -23.27
C ASN A 248 -17.94 -20.16 -22.74
N ILE A 249 -16.81 -19.42 -22.77
CA ILE A 249 -15.51 -19.91 -22.29
C ILE A 249 -15.41 -19.87 -20.77
N LEU A 250 -15.90 -18.79 -20.13
CA LEU A 250 -15.87 -18.61 -18.68
C LEU A 250 -17.16 -17.95 -18.18
N PRO A 251 -18.21 -18.72 -17.87
CA PRO A 251 -19.48 -18.19 -17.37
C PRO A 251 -19.32 -17.36 -16.09
N ILE A 252 -20.17 -16.36 -15.88
CA ILE A 252 -20.17 -15.53 -14.66
C ILE A 252 -20.27 -16.37 -13.38
N SER A 253 -21.03 -17.47 -13.44
CA SER A 253 -21.23 -18.42 -12.34
C SER A 253 -20.08 -19.43 -12.15
N HIS A 254 -18.97 -19.27 -12.88
CA HIS A 254 -17.84 -20.21 -12.81
C HIS A 254 -17.30 -20.40 -11.38
N LYS A 255 -16.78 -21.59 -11.13
CA LYS A 255 -16.17 -21.98 -9.84
C LYS A 255 -14.64 -21.99 -9.94
N LYS A 256 -13.98 -22.20 -8.80
CA LYS A 256 -12.51 -22.22 -8.66
C LYS A 256 -11.79 -23.25 -9.55
N ASP A 257 -12.48 -24.27 -10.01
CA ASP A 257 -12.00 -25.38 -10.83
C ASP A 257 -12.31 -25.20 -12.33
N ALA A 258 -13.00 -24.11 -12.71
CA ALA A 258 -13.33 -23.83 -14.09
C ALA A 258 -12.11 -23.92 -15.01
N ASN A 259 -12.30 -24.44 -16.21
CA ASN A 259 -11.28 -24.47 -17.26
C ASN A 259 -11.29 -23.16 -18.04
N PHE A 260 -10.15 -22.87 -18.66
CA PHE A 260 -9.97 -21.76 -19.58
C PHE A 260 -9.03 -22.24 -20.68
N ASP A 261 -9.62 -22.91 -21.65
CA ASP A 261 -8.88 -23.64 -22.67
C ASP A 261 -8.61 -22.79 -23.91
N GLU A 262 -9.37 -21.73 -24.11
CA GLU A 262 -9.26 -20.83 -25.25
C GLU A 262 -9.32 -19.35 -24.85
N VAL A 263 -8.66 -18.49 -25.65
CA VAL A 263 -8.69 -17.04 -25.46
C VAL A 263 -9.91 -16.48 -26.19
N PRO A 264 -10.81 -15.74 -25.51
CA PRO A 264 -11.97 -15.10 -26.15
C PRO A 264 -11.56 -14.16 -27.29
N SER A 265 -12.42 -14.01 -28.31
CA SER A 265 -12.19 -13.14 -29.46
C SER A 265 -11.88 -11.70 -29.04
N THR A 266 -12.65 -11.14 -28.11
CA THR A 266 -12.47 -9.79 -27.58
C THR A 266 -11.14 -9.62 -26.81
N LEU A 267 -10.67 -10.66 -26.13
CA LEU A 267 -9.36 -10.63 -25.47
C LEU A 267 -8.22 -10.76 -26.47
N LYS A 268 -8.38 -11.56 -27.55
CA LYS A 268 -7.42 -11.62 -28.66
C LYS A 268 -7.26 -10.23 -29.29
N GLU A 269 -8.36 -9.55 -29.57
CA GLU A 269 -8.37 -8.19 -30.11
C GLU A 269 -7.65 -7.21 -29.18
N ALA A 270 -7.99 -7.20 -27.89
CA ALA A 270 -7.33 -6.33 -26.91
C ALA A 270 -5.80 -6.57 -26.79
N ILE A 271 -5.37 -7.83 -26.88
CA ILE A 271 -3.94 -8.18 -26.91
C ILE A 271 -3.27 -7.60 -28.17
N LEU A 272 -3.89 -7.74 -29.33
CA LEU A 272 -3.36 -7.20 -30.59
C LEU A 272 -3.30 -5.66 -30.57
N GLU A 273 -4.34 -4.99 -30.07
CA GLU A 273 -4.35 -3.53 -29.88
C GLU A 273 -3.22 -3.09 -28.93
N PHE A 274 -2.97 -3.82 -27.85
CA PHE A 274 -1.86 -3.54 -26.94
C PHE A 274 -0.49 -3.65 -27.64
N TYR A 275 -0.27 -4.69 -28.42
CA TYR A 275 0.97 -4.84 -29.19
C TYR A 275 1.13 -3.75 -30.24
N LEU A 276 0.06 -3.42 -30.99
CA LEU A 276 0.08 -2.35 -31.97
C LEU A 276 0.42 -1.00 -31.35
N GLY A 277 -0.24 -0.67 -30.21
CA GLY A 277 0.06 0.55 -29.47
C GLY A 277 1.51 0.62 -28.99
N ASN A 278 2.07 -0.52 -28.54
CA ASN A 278 3.47 -0.60 -28.14
C ASN A 278 4.41 -0.37 -29.33
N THR A 279 4.13 -0.97 -30.47
CA THR A 279 4.91 -0.79 -31.72
C THR A 279 4.90 0.66 -32.18
N ILE A 280 3.73 1.32 -32.16
CA ILE A 280 3.61 2.75 -32.49
C ILE A 280 4.47 3.61 -31.55
N ARG A 281 4.45 3.33 -30.25
CA ARG A 281 5.28 4.05 -29.26
C ARG A 281 6.77 3.82 -29.47
N ASP A 282 7.19 2.60 -29.86
CA ASP A 282 8.58 2.31 -30.22
C ASP A 282 9.02 3.13 -31.44
N LEU A 283 8.16 3.23 -32.47
CA LEU A 283 8.41 4.07 -33.64
C LEU A 283 8.53 5.56 -33.31
N TRP A 284 7.84 6.02 -32.26
CA TRP A 284 7.96 7.39 -31.75
C TRP A 284 9.16 7.60 -30.82
N GLY A 285 9.98 6.55 -30.63
CA GLY A 285 11.20 6.62 -29.80
C GLY A 285 10.99 6.42 -28.31
N ASP A 286 9.77 6.10 -27.85
CA ASP A 286 9.47 5.78 -26.46
C ASP A 286 9.80 4.32 -26.13
N THR A 287 11.10 3.99 -26.11
CA THR A 287 11.58 2.61 -25.89
C THR A 287 11.83 2.28 -24.41
N LYS A 288 11.77 3.28 -23.50
CA LYS A 288 12.16 3.12 -22.09
C LYS A 288 10.97 3.09 -21.12
N SER A 289 9.80 3.52 -21.54
CA SER A 289 8.62 3.56 -20.69
C SER A 289 8.04 2.16 -20.46
N HIS A 290 7.65 1.86 -19.22
CA HIS A 290 6.95 0.62 -18.92
C HIS A 290 5.60 0.57 -19.61
N ARG A 291 5.24 -0.62 -20.09
CA ARG A 291 3.97 -0.90 -20.76
C ARG A 291 3.39 -2.16 -20.14
N THR A 292 2.19 -2.06 -19.63
CA THR A 292 1.57 -3.15 -18.89
C THR A 292 0.13 -3.34 -19.33
N MET A 293 -0.26 -4.57 -19.57
CA MET A 293 -1.64 -4.98 -19.74
C MET A 293 -2.03 -5.88 -18.57
N MET A 294 -3.14 -5.57 -17.90
CA MET A 294 -3.67 -6.40 -16.83
C MET A 294 -4.93 -7.13 -17.33
N ILE A 295 -4.94 -8.45 -17.17
CA ILE A 295 -6.09 -9.31 -17.48
C ILE A 295 -6.67 -9.80 -16.16
N ASN A 296 -7.88 -9.34 -15.83
CA ASN A 296 -8.58 -9.68 -14.58
C ASN A 296 -10.03 -10.05 -14.87
N ILE A 297 -10.29 -11.34 -15.12
CA ILE A 297 -11.60 -11.86 -15.51
C ILE A 297 -12.14 -12.93 -14.55
N SER A 298 -11.48 -13.17 -13.42
CA SER A 298 -11.93 -14.13 -12.42
C SER A 298 -11.57 -13.66 -11.01
N ARG A 299 -12.34 -14.08 -10.01
CA ARG A 299 -12.02 -13.92 -8.59
C ARG A 299 -11.18 -15.06 -8.02
N PHE A 300 -10.91 -16.11 -8.78
CA PHE A 300 -10.21 -17.30 -8.31
C PHE A 300 -8.78 -17.39 -8.83
N VAL A 301 -7.83 -17.54 -7.92
CA VAL A 301 -6.39 -17.63 -8.25
C VAL A 301 -6.10 -18.80 -9.20
N ASN A 302 -6.70 -19.96 -8.96
CA ASN A 302 -6.49 -21.14 -9.81
C ASN A 302 -6.94 -20.90 -11.27
N VAL A 303 -8.01 -20.14 -11.46
CA VAL A 303 -8.50 -19.78 -12.79
C VAL A 303 -7.55 -18.78 -13.46
N HIS A 304 -7.00 -17.83 -12.71
CA HIS A 304 -5.97 -16.91 -13.22
C HIS A 304 -4.72 -17.64 -13.73
N GLU A 305 -4.29 -18.71 -13.07
CA GLU A 305 -3.17 -19.53 -13.55
C GLU A 305 -3.47 -20.19 -14.90
N LYS A 306 -4.68 -20.70 -15.07
CA LYS A 306 -5.12 -21.27 -16.36
C LYS A 306 -5.21 -20.20 -17.45
N ILE A 307 -5.79 -19.02 -17.13
CA ILE A 307 -5.85 -17.88 -18.04
C ILE A 307 -4.43 -17.49 -18.50
N ARG A 308 -3.51 -17.32 -17.55
CA ARG A 308 -2.11 -17.00 -17.84
C ARG A 308 -1.48 -17.99 -18.81
N HIS A 309 -1.69 -19.28 -18.56
CA HIS A 309 -1.14 -20.36 -19.42
C HIS A 309 -1.69 -20.29 -20.84
N THR A 310 -3.01 -20.15 -20.98
CA THR A 310 -3.68 -20.13 -22.29
C THR A 310 -3.35 -18.84 -23.07
N VAL A 311 -3.32 -17.69 -22.40
CA VAL A 311 -2.88 -16.43 -23.02
C VAL A 311 -1.43 -16.51 -23.48
N ASN A 312 -0.53 -17.06 -22.68
CA ASN A 312 0.87 -17.25 -23.08
C ASN A 312 1.02 -18.15 -24.30
N LYS A 313 0.23 -19.24 -24.39
CA LYS A 313 0.21 -20.08 -25.60
C LYS A 313 -0.21 -19.27 -26.82
N TYR A 314 -1.25 -18.47 -26.72
CA TYR A 314 -1.72 -17.61 -27.79
C TYR A 314 -0.66 -16.60 -28.23
N ILE A 315 -0.05 -15.88 -27.30
CA ILE A 315 1.01 -14.91 -27.59
C ILE A 315 2.21 -15.60 -28.29
N ASN A 316 2.63 -16.76 -27.81
CA ASN A 316 3.72 -17.51 -28.44
C ASN A 316 3.35 -18.01 -29.86
N SER A 317 2.08 -18.27 -30.14
CA SER A 317 1.63 -18.61 -31.49
C SER A 317 1.71 -17.41 -32.44
N LEU A 318 1.37 -16.21 -31.96
CA LEU A 318 1.51 -14.96 -32.73
C LEU A 318 2.98 -14.72 -33.11
N SER A 319 3.90 -14.85 -32.16
CA SER A 319 5.34 -14.64 -32.40
C SER A 319 5.98 -15.63 -33.40
N ARG A 320 5.34 -16.76 -33.66
CA ARG A 320 5.81 -17.75 -34.66
C ARG A 320 5.22 -17.52 -36.05
N SER A 321 4.20 -16.69 -36.15
CA SER A 321 3.49 -16.39 -37.38
C SER A 321 3.99 -15.10 -38.06
N ILE A 322 4.89 -14.37 -37.38
CA ILE A 322 5.62 -13.21 -37.87
C ILE A 322 7.07 -13.61 -38.19
#